data_16c9120e172c630da6d91fefd138f7a8
#
_entry.id   16c9120e172c630da6d91fefd138f7a8
#
_cell.length_a   1.000
_cell.length_b   1.000
_cell.length_c   1.000
_cell.angle_alpha   90.00
_cell.angle_beta   90.00
_cell.angle_gamma   90.00
#
_symmetry.space_group_name_H-M   'P 1'
#
loop_
_entity.id
_entity.type
_entity.pdbx_description
1 polymer ?
#
loop_
_entity_poly.entity_id
_entity_poly.type
_entity_poly.pdbx_seq_one_letter_code
_entity_poly.pdbx_strand_id
1 'polypeptide(L)'
;LIRENHDVIIVGGGVVGCALAHGMLGRGKRALVLDGGDCDPRASKANFGLVGAYGKGYGAPRYQQLSRESVALWSVFATALHDETGIDVEYENDGCLRFCLSEADFEEEAEFLASWNAQSPKIDPCSRMIDRSVLERLLPGTRLGREVVGAGIGVADGHCNPLKLLRALQQAIELRGGTLAGNHTVSKIEPCPDGSFRVHVQTSTGPRCFETGQLIIAAGLGSTALGAMVALDVPLRPQRGQLLVTERLDPILRLPASGIRQTREGTVMIGVSHEEVGMDLGTTTFTAAKMTKRALRILPDLAMARLVRHWACLRIITPDGHPVYAQSSTYPGAWIALCHSGITLAAVHAGPVADALARNVLPENFEFFHHRRFDVSQVI
;
A
#
# COMPACT_ATOMS: atom_id res chain seq x y z
N LEU A 1 27.79 14.39 -18.41
CA LEU A 1 26.38 13.99 -18.56
C LEU A 1 26.35 12.65 -19.28
N ILE A 2 26.10 11.56 -18.58
CA ILE A 2 25.79 10.27 -19.20
C ILE A 2 24.31 10.36 -19.60
N ARG A 3 24.02 10.55 -20.88
CA ARG A 3 22.67 10.43 -21.41
C ARG A 3 22.31 8.95 -21.49
N GLU A 4 21.93 8.37 -20.36
CA GLU A 4 21.21 7.12 -20.38
C GLU A 4 19.79 7.43 -20.88
N ASN A 5 19.41 6.84 -21.98
CA ASN A 5 18.18 7.18 -22.70
C ASN A 5 17.00 6.40 -22.08
N HIS A 6 16.41 6.94 -21.00
CA HIS A 6 15.22 6.42 -20.36
C HIS A 6 13.97 7.11 -20.89
N ASP A 7 12.92 6.33 -21.21
CA ASP A 7 11.64 6.89 -21.65
C ASP A 7 10.87 7.46 -20.45
N VAL A 8 11.09 6.90 -19.24
CA VAL A 8 10.46 7.34 -18.01
C VAL A 8 11.42 7.25 -16.83
N ILE A 9 11.40 8.27 -15.97
CA ILE A 9 12.02 8.24 -14.64
C ILE A 9 10.91 8.16 -13.59
N ILE A 10 11.02 7.19 -12.67
CA ILE A 10 10.13 7.01 -11.54
C ILE A 10 10.89 7.33 -10.26
N VAL A 11 10.40 8.28 -9.48
CA VAL A 11 11.01 8.69 -8.22
C VAL A 11 10.32 7.98 -7.07
N GLY A 12 11.06 7.09 -6.41
CA GLY A 12 10.60 6.25 -5.30
C GLY A 12 10.55 4.77 -5.65
N GLY A 13 11.45 3.97 -5.05
CA GLY A 13 11.56 2.51 -5.19
C GLY A 13 10.73 1.71 -4.18
N GLY A 14 9.64 2.29 -3.66
CA GLY A 14 8.64 1.60 -2.88
C GLY A 14 7.71 0.74 -3.74
N VAL A 15 6.75 0.04 -3.10
CA VAL A 15 5.83 -0.86 -3.83
C VAL A 15 5.08 -0.14 -4.96
N VAL A 16 4.63 1.10 -4.75
CA VAL A 16 3.92 1.87 -5.78
C VAL A 16 4.82 2.13 -6.99
N GLY A 17 5.99 2.73 -6.78
CA GLY A 17 6.92 3.04 -7.87
C GLY A 17 7.45 1.79 -8.57
N CYS A 18 7.78 0.73 -7.82
CA CYS A 18 8.23 -0.54 -8.41
C CYS A 18 7.11 -1.24 -9.21
N ALA A 19 5.86 -1.23 -8.74
CA ALA A 19 4.74 -1.80 -9.48
C ALA A 19 4.46 -1.02 -10.78
N LEU A 20 4.53 0.30 -10.74
CA LEU A 20 4.43 1.15 -11.93
C LEU A 20 5.58 0.86 -12.91
N ALA A 21 6.82 0.80 -12.43
CA ALA A 21 7.99 0.50 -13.25
C ALA A 21 7.86 -0.86 -13.94
N HIS A 22 7.49 -1.90 -13.19
CA HIS A 22 7.23 -3.24 -13.71
C HIS A 22 6.18 -3.21 -14.84
N GLY A 23 5.07 -2.51 -14.62
CA GLY A 23 4.03 -2.36 -15.61
C GLY A 23 4.46 -1.56 -16.85
N MET A 24 5.22 -0.49 -16.68
CA MET A 24 5.75 0.34 -17.78
C MET A 24 6.75 -0.43 -18.66
N LEU A 25 7.65 -1.20 -18.02
CA LEU A 25 8.59 -2.08 -18.72
C LEU A 25 7.86 -3.15 -19.53
N GLY A 26 6.80 -3.74 -19.00
CA GLY A 26 5.95 -4.70 -19.73
C GLY A 26 5.24 -4.10 -20.95
N ARG A 27 5.23 -2.77 -21.08
CA ARG A 27 4.70 -2.01 -22.23
C ARG A 27 5.79 -1.43 -23.13
N GLY A 28 7.02 -1.93 -22.99
CA GLY A 28 8.17 -1.57 -23.82
C GLY A 28 8.80 -0.23 -23.48
N LYS A 29 8.47 0.39 -22.34
CA LYS A 29 9.13 1.62 -21.88
C LYS A 29 10.45 1.28 -21.18
N ARG A 30 11.50 2.07 -21.45
CA ARG A 30 12.76 1.99 -20.70
C ARG A 30 12.63 2.82 -19.44
N ALA A 31 12.59 2.15 -18.29
CA ALA A 31 12.32 2.79 -17.00
C ALA A 31 13.58 2.85 -16.12
N LEU A 32 13.81 4.01 -15.50
CA LEU A 32 14.76 4.21 -14.42
C LEU A 32 14.00 4.53 -13.15
N VAL A 33 14.21 3.75 -12.09
CA VAL A 33 13.69 4.01 -10.75
C VAL A 33 14.80 4.61 -9.89
N LEU A 34 14.58 5.80 -9.36
CA LEU A 34 15.49 6.49 -8.43
C LEU A 34 14.95 6.37 -7.00
N ASP A 35 15.73 5.81 -6.10
CA ASP A 35 15.33 5.65 -4.69
C ASP A 35 16.42 6.15 -3.74
N GLY A 36 16.04 6.89 -2.71
CA GLY A 36 16.96 7.43 -1.73
C GLY A 36 17.70 6.40 -0.89
N GLY A 37 17.20 5.15 -0.86
CA GLY A 37 17.88 4.05 -0.18
C GLY A 37 17.96 4.21 1.34
N ASP A 38 16.97 4.85 1.95
CA ASP A 38 16.96 5.14 3.38
C ASP A 38 17.03 3.89 4.25
N CYS A 39 17.71 4.02 5.37
CA CYS A 39 17.80 2.98 6.40
C CYS A 39 16.49 2.81 7.19
N ASP A 40 15.61 3.78 7.14
CA ASP A 40 14.36 3.81 7.89
C ASP A 40 13.35 2.74 7.44
N PRO A 41 12.52 2.24 8.36
CA PRO A 41 11.42 1.36 8.02
C PRO A 41 10.34 2.13 7.24
N ARG A 42 10.52 2.23 5.93
CA ARG A 42 9.57 2.85 4.99
C ARG A 42 8.27 2.06 4.92
N ALA A 43 7.17 2.71 4.58
CA ALA A 43 5.83 2.12 4.51
C ALA A 43 5.77 0.79 3.75
N SER A 44 6.53 0.64 2.66
CA SER A 44 6.60 -0.60 1.88
C SER A 44 7.34 -1.74 2.59
N LYS A 45 8.36 -1.44 3.41
CA LYS A 45 9.16 -2.43 4.15
C LYS A 45 8.55 -2.78 5.51
N ALA A 46 7.82 -1.86 6.10
CA ALA A 46 7.25 -1.99 7.45
C ALA A 46 5.75 -2.31 7.44
N ASN A 47 5.23 -2.77 6.30
CA ASN A 47 3.79 -2.98 6.07
C ASN A 47 3.29 -4.26 6.76
N PHE A 48 2.00 -4.25 7.11
CA PHE A 48 1.32 -5.42 7.70
C PHE A 48 1.02 -6.52 6.66
N GLY A 49 0.87 -6.16 5.38
CA GLY A 49 0.73 -7.10 4.27
C GLY A 49 -0.70 -7.50 3.94
N LEU A 50 -1.73 -6.80 4.40
CA LEU A 50 -3.10 -7.08 3.98
C LEU A 50 -3.35 -6.65 2.54
N VAL A 51 -4.00 -7.53 1.79
CA VAL A 51 -4.55 -7.29 0.46
C VAL A 51 -6.06 -7.39 0.58
N GLY A 52 -6.76 -6.27 0.49
CA GLY A 52 -8.20 -6.33 0.72
C GLY A 52 -8.91 -5.04 0.31
N ALA A 53 -10.17 -5.21 -0.08
CA ALA A 53 -11.08 -4.14 -0.44
C ALA A 53 -12.02 -3.76 0.71
N TYR A 54 -12.21 -4.66 1.68
CA TYR A 54 -13.15 -4.49 2.78
C TYR A 54 -12.96 -3.14 3.51
N GLY A 55 -14.00 -2.32 3.46
CA GLY A 55 -14.06 -1.00 4.09
C GLY A 55 -13.26 0.09 3.38
N LYS A 56 -12.52 -0.20 2.31
CA LYS A 56 -11.86 0.84 1.54
C LYS A 56 -12.85 1.64 0.70
N GLY A 57 -12.62 2.94 0.60
CA GLY A 57 -13.47 3.83 -0.17
C GLY A 57 -14.87 4.02 0.42
N TYR A 58 -15.03 3.93 1.76
CA TYR A 58 -16.25 4.34 2.41
C TYR A 58 -16.50 5.83 2.13
N GLY A 59 -17.69 6.17 1.63
CA GLY A 59 -17.97 7.52 1.14
C GLY A 59 -17.36 7.86 -0.24
N ALA A 60 -16.60 6.94 -0.85
CA ALA A 60 -15.88 7.14 -2.10
C ALA A 60 -16.03 5.93 -3.05
N PRO A 61 -17.17 5.77 -3.74
CA PRO A 61 -17.46 4.59 -4.56
C PRO A 61 -16.39 4.27 -5.62
N ARG A 62 -15.73 5.28 -6.17
CA ARG A 62 -14.63 5.09 -7.15
C ARG A 62 -13.41 4.42 -6.51
N TYR A 63 -13.07 4.78 -5.26
CA TYR A 63 -11.97 4.14 -4.55
C TYR A 63 -12.33 2.71 -4.10
N GLN A 64 -13.59 2.48 -3.70
CA GLN A 64 -14.09 1.14 -3.42
C GLN A 64 -13.96 0.26 -4.68
N GLN A 65 -14.38 0.75 -5.85
CA GLN A 65 -14.28 0.04 -7.12
C GLN A 65 -12.82 -0.29 -7.48
N LEU A 66 -11.93 0.70 -7.42
CA LEU A 66 -10.49 0.52 -7.69
C LEU A 66 -9.86 -0.53 -6.77
N SER A 67 -10.24 -0.54 -5.49
CA SER A 67 -9.73 -1.51 -4.52
C SER A 67 -10.19 -2.94 -4.85
N ARG A 68 -11.46 -3.11 -5.23
CA ARG A 68 -12.03 -4.40 -5.65
C ARG A 68 -11.41 -4.90 -6.95
N GLU A 69 -11.20 -4.01 -7.92
CA GLU A 69 -10.50 -4.32 -9.16
C GLU A 69 -9.09 -4.81 -8.88
N SER A 70 -8.37 -4.13 -7.99
CA SER A 70 -7.01 -4.55 -7.62
C SER A 70 -7.00 -5.93 -6.96
N VAL A 71 -7.91 -6.19 -6.02
CA VAL A 71 -8.02 -7.51 -5.36
C VAL A 71 -8.32 -8.61 -6.38
N ALA A 72 -9.21 -8.35 -7.34
CA ALA A 72 -9.51 -9.31 -8.41
C ALA A 72 -8.30 -9.65 -9.30
N LEU A 73 -7.40 -8.70 -9.50
CA LEU A 73 -6.18 -8.88 -10.30
C LEU A 73 -5.03 -9.54 -9.51
N TRP A 74 -5.10 -9.59 -8.18
CA TRP A 74 -3.97 -9.97 -7.35
C TRP A 74 -3.47 -11.39 -7.58
N SER A 75 -4.36 -12.38 -7.77
CA SER A 75 -3.95 -13.78 -8.03
C SER A 75 -3.10 -13.89 -9.30
N VAL A 76 -3.56 -13.29 -10.39
CA VAL A 76 -2.83 -13.29 -11.66
C VAL A 76 -1.52 -12.51 -11.53
N PHE A 77 -1.54 -11.38 -10.83
CA PHE A 77 -0.35 -10.57 -10.58
C PHE A 77 0.71 -11.32 -9.75
N ALA A 78 0.30 -11.99 -8.67
CA ALA A 78 1.21 -12.76 -7.82
C ALA A 78 1.82 -13.96 -8.58
N THR A 79 1.00 -14.68 -9.36
CA THR A 79 1.47 -15.79 -10.21
C THR A 79 2.47 -15.29 -11.25
N ALA A 80 2.15 -14.22 -11.97
CA ALA A 80 3.06 -13.65 -12.98
C ALA A 80 4.41 -13.21 -12.38
N LEU A 81 4.40 -12.60 -11.18
CA LEU A 81 5.64 -12.24 -10.49
C LEU A 81 6.44 -13.47 -10.07
N HIS A 82 5.79 -14.53 -9.60
CA HIS A 82 6.44 -15.78 -9.25
C HIS A 82 7.08 -16.44 -10.49
N ASP A 83 6.34 -16.55 -11.58
CA ASP A 83 6.82 -17.16 -12.82
C ASP A 83 8.02 -16.39 -13.40
N GLU A 84 8.03 -15.07 -13.26
CA GLU A 84 9.09 -14.21 -13.75
C GLU A 84 10.34 -14.22 -12.86
N THR A 85 10.16 -14.23 -11.53
CA THR A 85 11.26 -13.99 -10.58
C THR A 85 11.66 -15.21 -9.75
N GLY A 86 10.83 -16.25 -9.73
CA GLY A 86 10.98 -17.38 -8.81
C GLY A 86 10.64 -17.06 -7.35
N ILE A 87 10.19 -15.82 -7.05
CA ILE A 87 9.86 -15.40 -5.68
C ILE A 87 8.38 -15.59 -5.42
N ASP A 88 8.04 -16.51 -4.51
CA ASP A 88 6.68 -16.63 -3.96
C ASP A 88 6.44 -15.49 -2.97
N VAL A 89 5.52 -14.59 -3.32
CA VAL A 89 5.12 -13.45 -2.47
C VAL A 89 4.19 -13.86 -1.33
N GLU A 90 3.90 -15.14 -1.18
CA GLU A 90 3.03 -15.73 -0.15
C GLU A 90 1.63 -15.09 -0.17
N TYR A 91 1.08 -14.89 -1.35
CA TYR A 91 -0.26 -14.36 -1.49
C TYR A 91 -1.29 -15.45 -1.20
N GLU A 92 -2.19 -15.14 -0.26
CA GLU A 92 -3.34 -15.96 0.13
C GLU A 92 -4.58 -15.07 0.15
N ASN A 93 -5.71 -15.55 -0.40
CA ASN A 93 -6.96 -14.80 -0.52
C ASN A 93 -8.18 -15.59 -0.04
N ASP A 94 -7.99 -16.37 1.01
CA ASP A 94 -9.05 -17.19 1.64
C ASP A 94 -10.01 -16.37 2.52
N GLY A 95 -9.80 -15.07 2.61
CA GLY A 95 -10.57 -14.12 3.40
C GLY A 95 -9.72 -13.31 4.38
N CYS A 96 -10.30 -12.20 4.85
CA CYS A 96 -9.74 -11.39 5.94
C CYS A 96 -10.83 -10.99 6.92
N LEU A 97 -10.54 -11.09 8.23
CA LEU A 97 -11.51 -10.92 9.30
C LEU A 97 -11.40 -9.55 9.98
N ARG A 98 -12.54 -9.08 10.52
CA ARG A 98 -12.62 -8.01 11.52
C ARG A 98 -13.37 -8.54 12.71
N PHE A 99 -12.65 -8.97 13.76
CA PHE A 99 -13.25 -9.52 14.96
C PHE A 99 -14.03 -8.48 15.76
N CYS A 100 -15.26 -8.83 16.14
CA CYS A 100 -16.12 -8.08 17.04
C CYS A 100 -16.03 -8.68 18.46
N LEU A 101 -15.76 -7.84 19.45
CA LEU A 101 -15.52 -8.26 20.84
C LEU A 101 -16.71 -7.99 21.77
N SER A 102 -17.82 -7.51 21.20
CA SER A 102 -19.09 -7.30 21.88
C SER A 102 -20.22 -7.32 20.85
N GLU A 103 -21.46 -7.50 21.30
CA GLU A 103 -22.65 -7.37 20.44
C GLU A 103 -22.73 -5.97 19.82
N ALA A 104 -22.38 -4.93 20.59
CA ALA A 104 -22.34 -3.56 20.07
C ALA A 104 -21.32 -3.40 18.93
N ASP A 105 -20.10 -3.97 19.06
CA ASP A 105 -19.11 -3.98 17.96
C ASP A 105 -19.67 -4.71 16.73
N PHE A 106 -20.45 -5.78 16.94
CA PHE A 106 -21.02 -6.59 15.85
C PHE A 106 -22.13 -5.83 15.11
N GLU A 107 -23.00 -5.14 15.83
CA GLU A 107 -24.06 -4.29 15.27
C GLU A 107 -23.45 -3.11 14.48
N GLU A 108 -22.47 -2.40 15.06
CA GLU A 108 -21.77 -1.30 14.40
C GLU A 108 -21.08 -1.76 13.09
N GLU A 109 -20.40 -2.89 13.13
CA GLU A 109 -19.75 -3.44 11.93
C GLU A 109 -20.76 -3.90 10.88
N ALA A 110 -21.93 -4.41 11.30
CA ALA A 110 -23.02 -4.81 10.40
C ALA A 110 -23.64 -3.59 9.68
N GLU A 111 -23.89 -2.50 10.41
CA GLU A 111 -24.37 -1.24 9.84
C GLU A 111 -23.36 -0.64 8.86
N PHE A 112 -22.07 -0.61 9.28
CA PHE A 112 -20.98 -0.17 8.41
C PHE A 112 -20.93 -0.97 7.12
N LEU A 113 -20.97 -2.31 7.20
CA LEU A 113 -20.95 -3.20 6.03
C LEU A 113 -22.16 -3.01 5.12
N ALA A 114 -23.35 -2.88 5.67
CA ALA A 114 -24.56 -2.64 4.90
C ALA A 114 -24.45 -1.34 4.10
N SER A 115 -24.00 -0.26 4.75
CA SER A 115 -23.78 1.03 4.11
C SER A 115 -22.67 0.97 3.04
N TRP A 116 -21.54 0.32 3.37
CA TRP A 116 -20.41 0.17 2.42
C TRP A 116 -20.78 -0.66 1.18
N ASN A 117 -21.55 -1.75 1.34
CA ASN A 117 -22.04 -2.55 0.23
C ASN A 117 -23.04 -1.77 -0.64
N ALA A 118 -23.91 -0.96 -0.04
CA ALA A 118 -24.92 -0.16 -0.75
C ALA A 118 -24.31 0.90 -1.69
N GLN A 119 -23.07 1.35 -1.45
CA GLN A 119 -22.37 2.30 -2.33
C GLN A 119 -22.13 1.78 -3.75
N SER A 120 -22.07 0.46 -3.92
CA SER A 120 -21.79 -0.20 -5.22
C SER A 120 -22.71 -1.41 -5.42
N PRO A 121 -24.03 -1.20 -5.54
CA PRO A 121 -25.03 -2.28 -5.52
C PRO A 121 -24.95 -3.24 -6.72
N LYS A 122 -24.22 -2.85 -7.79
CA LYS A 122 -24.02 -3.68 -8.99
C LYS A 122 -22.85 -4.66 -8.85
N ILE A 123 -22.08 -4.56 -7.77
CA ILE A 123 -20.95 -5.44 -7.50
C ILE A 123 -21.37 -6.38 -6.37
N ASP A 124 -21.25 -7.69 -6.60
CA ASP A 124 -21.55 -8.70 -5.60
C ASP A 124 -20.87 -8.36 -4.26
N PRO A 125 -21.61 -8.33 -3.14
CA PRO A 125 -21.01 -8.04 -1.86
C PRO A 125 -20.03 -9.15 -1.48
N CYS A 126 -18.73 -8.85 -1.64
CA CYS A 126 -17.65 -9.75 -1.25
C CYS A 126 -17.31 -9.67 0.25
N SER A 127 -18.19 -9.05 1.05
CA SER A 127 -18.01 -8.89 2.50
C SER A 127 -19.35 -9.09 3.22
N ARG A 128 -19.34 -9.80 4.33
CA ARG A 128 -20.53 -10.11 5.13
C ARG A 128 -20.20 -10.29 6.61
N MET A 129 -21.19 -10.21 7.46
CA MET A 129 -21.09 -10.61 8.87
C MET A 129 -21.17 -12.12 9.01
N ILE A 130 -20.42 -12.66 9.96
CA ILE A 130 -20.46 -14.05 10.39
C ILE A 130 -20.47 -14.11 11.92
N ASP A 131 -21.30 -14.98 12.46
CA ASP A 131 -21.37 -15.22 13.89
C ASP A 131 -20.22 -16.10 14.40
N ARG A 132 -20.13 -16.25 15.71
CA ARG A 132 -19.12 -17.06 16.36
C ARG A 132 -19.11 -18.51 15.87
N SER A 133 -20.26 -19.12 15.63
CA SER A 133 -20.37 -20.53 15.20
C SER A 133 -19.78 -20.74 13.80
N VAL A 134 -19.97 -19.78 12.92
CA VAL A 134 -19.34 -19.76 11.59
C VAL A 134 -17.84 -19.55 11.71
N LEU A 135 -17.38 -18.62 12.57
CA LEU A 135 -15.95 -18.40 12.83
C LEU A 135 -15.24 -19.67 13.29
N GLU A 136 -15.81 -20.40 14.24
CA GLU A 136 -15.22 -21.64 14.76
C GLU A 136 -15.11 -22.72 13.69
N ARG A 137 -16.03 -22.77 12.74
CA ARG A 137 -15.92 -23.66 11.57
C ARG A 137 -14.86 -23.21 10.55
N LEU A 138 -14.71 -21.91 10.37
CA LEU A 138 -13.70 -21.34 9.43
C LEU A 138 -12.28 -21.41 9.99
N LEU A 139 -12.15 -21.40 11.29
CA LEU A 139 -10.88 -21.38 12.03
C LEU A 139 -10.71 -22.65 12.90
N PRO A 140 -10.70 -23.85 12.28
CA PRO A 140 -10.57 -25.10 13.04
C PRO A 140 -9.23 -25.09 13.78
N GLY A 141 -9.27 -25.47 15.08
CA GLY A 141 -8.09 -25.47 15.94
C GLY A 141 -7.69 -24.12 16.53
N THR A 142 -8.28 -23.01 16.07
CA THR A 142 -8.03 -21.69 16.67
C THR A 142 -8.86 -21.52 17.95
N ARG A 143 -8.21 -21.24 19.07
CA ARG A 143 -8.89 -20.90 20.32
C ARG A 143 -9.26 -19.43 20.34
N LEU A 144 -10.53 -19.13 20.05
CA LEU A 144 -11.06 -17.77 20.13
C LEU A 144 -11.30 -17.35 21.58
N GLY A 145 -11.01 -16.08 21.86
CA GLY A 145 -11.32 -15.47 23.16
C GLY A 145 -12.82 -15.46 23.44
N ARG A 146 -13.19 -15.44 24.73
CA ARG A 146 -14.60 -15.51 25.16
C ARG A 146 -15.43 -14.32 24.71
N GLU A 147 -14.77 -13.16 24.52
CA GLU A 147 -15.41 -11.91 24.11
C GLU A 147 -15.68 -11.85 22.59
N VAL A 148 -15.12 -12.74 21.79
CA VAL A 148 -15.37 -12.77 20.35
C VAL A 148 -16.79 -13.27 20.09
N VAL A 149 -17.67 -12.38 19.63
CA VAL A 149 -19.07 -12.71 19.29
C VAL A 149 -19.26 -13.06 17.83
N GLY A 150 -18.41 -12.53 16.96
CA GLY A 150 -18.44 -12.76 15.52
C GLY A 150 -17.38 -11.93 14.80
N ALA A 151 -17.53 -11.77 13.51
CA ALA A 151 -16.66 -10.93 12.69
C ALA A 151 -17.35 -10.47 11.40
N GLY A 152 -16.89 -9.36 10.84
CA GLY A 152 -17.00 -9.11 9.41
C GLY A 152 -15.95 -9.91 8.66
N ILE A 153 -16.28 -10.45 7.48
CA ILE A 153 -15.35 -11.13 6.60
C ILE A 153 -15.36 -10.50 5.20
N GLY A 154 -14.19 -10.10 4.71
CA GLY A 154 -13.95 -9.82 3.30
C GLY A 154 -13.54 -11.11 2.61
N VAL A 155 -14.48 -11.71 1.85
CA VAL A 155 -14.30 -13.07 1.31
C VAL A 155 -13.19 -13.15 0.26
N ALA A 156 -13.03 -12.10 -0.54
CA ALA A 156 -11.98 -12.00 -1.56
C ALA A 156 -10.67 -11.38 -1.04
N ASP A 157 -10.68 -10.93 0.22
CA ASP A 157 -9.51 -10.32 0.83
C ASP A 157 -8.51 -11.39 1.28
N GLY A 158 -7.29 -10.94 1.56
CA GLY A 158 -6.24 -11.84 2.01
C GLY A 158 -4.99 -11.09 2.47
N HIS A 159 -3.85 -11.70 2.25
CA HIS A 159 -2.56 -11.11 2.61
C HIS A 159 -1.43 -11.60 1.73
N CYS A 160 -0.30 -10.90 1.79
CA CYS A 160 0.97 -11.32 1.21
C CYS A 160 2.14 -11.01 2.15
N ASN A 161 3.31 -11.46 1.78
CA ASN A 161 4.55 -11.03 2.41
C ASN A 161 5.04 -9.74 1.71
N PRO A 162 4.93 -8.56 2.33
CA PRO A 162 5.24 -7.29 1.67
C PRO A 162 6.72 -7.12 1.33
N LEU A 163 7.63 -7.78 2.07
CA LEU A 163 9.06 -7.74 1.79
C LEU A 163 9.39 -8.58 0.55
N LYS A 164 8.78 -9.77 0.44
CA LYS A 164 8.92 -10.63 -0.74
C LYS A 164 8.28 -9.97 -1.97
N LEU A 165 7.12 -9.30 -1.81
CA LEU A 165 6.50 -8.52 -2.89
C LEU A 165 7.44 -7.43 -3.41
N LEU A 166 8.00 -6.61 -2.50
CA LEU A 166 8.93 -5.55 -2.91
C LEU A 166 10.16 -6.13 -3.59
N ARG A 167 10.73 -7.22 -3.07
CA ARG A 167 11.88 -7.89 -3.67
C ARG A 167 11.56 -8.46 -5.06
N ALA A 168 10.42 -9.11 -5.22
CA ALA A 168 9.98 -9.65 -6.51
C ALA A 168 9.81 -8.53 -7.55
N LEU A 169 9.17 -7.42 -7.19
CA LEU A 169 9.03 -6.27 -8.07
C LEU A 169 10.38 -5.68 -8.48
N GLN A 170 11.31 -5.54 -7.53
CA GLN A 170 12.65 -5.03 -7.82
C GLN A 170 13.41 -5.94 -8.77
N GLN A 171 13.37 -7.25 -8.53
CA GLN A 171 14.01 -8.23 -9.41
C GLN A 171 13.36 -8.27 -10.80
N ALA A 172 12.03 -8.18 -10.88
CA ALA A 172 11.31 -8.14 -12.16
C ALA A 172 11.66 -6.90 -12.98
N ILE A 173 11.91 -5.74 -12.35
CA ILE A 173 12.40 -4.55 -13.04
C ILE A 173 13.75 -4.84 -13.71
N GLU A 174 14.70 -5.45 -12.99
CA GLU A 174 16.02 -5.79 -13.50
C GLU A 174 15.93 -6.82 -14.65
N LEU A 175 15.13 -7.87 -14.47
CA LEU A 175 14.92 -8.92 -15.48
C LEU A 175 14.31 -8.38 -16.77
N ARG A 176 13.48 -7.33 -16.69
CA ARG A 176 12.91 -6.64 -17.86
C ARG A 176 13.83 -5.58 -18.46
N GLY A 177 15.08 -5.48 -18.01
CA GLY A 177 16.04 -4.51 -18.50
C GLY A 177 15.83 -3.07 -17.99
N GLY A 178 15.01 -2.88 -16.94
CA GLY A 178 14.91 -1.61 -16.24
C GLY A 178 16.06 -1.40 -15.27
N THR A 179 16.23 -0.18 -14.80
CA THR A 179 17.27 0.17 -13.83
C THR A 179 16.63 0.60 -12.51
N LEU A 180 17.05 -0.02 -11.40
CA LEU A 180 16.73 0.42 -10.04
C LEU A 180 18.00 0.99 -9.39
N ALA A 181 18.06 2.31 -9.26
CA ALA A 181 19.19 3.02 -8.66
C ALA A 181 18.88 3.35 -7.19
N GLY A 182 19.33 2.51 -6.27
CA GLY A 182 19.31 2.78 -4.83
C GLY A 182 20.35 3.82 -4.43
N ASN A 183 20.18 4.46 -3.26
CA ASN A 183 21.04 5.56 -2.77
C ASN A 183 21.14 6.75 -3.76
N HIS A 184 20.05 7.00 -4.48
CA HIS A 184 19.90 8.10 -5.43
C HIS A 184 18.75 9.00 -4.96
N THR A 185 19.05 9.91 -4.03
CA THR A 185 18.06 10.83 -3.46
C THR A 185 17.81 11.99 -4.42
N VAL A 186 16.61 12.04 -4.99
CA VAL A 186 16.18 13.18 -5.82
C VAL A 186 16.03 14.41 -4.94
N SER A 187 16.78 15.47 -5.27
CA SER A 187 16.81 16.73 -4.52
C SER A 187 16.09 17.88 -5.25
N LYS A 188 16.04 17.81 -6.60
CA LYS A 188 15.41 18.86 -7.40
C LYS A 188 14.93 18.29 -8.72
N ILE A 189 13.80 18.80 -9.21
CA ILE A 189 13.26 18.54 -10.54
C ILE A 189 13.13 19.88 -11.27
N GLU A 190 13.71 19.97 -12.45
CA GLU A 190 13.66 21.18 -13.30
C GLU A 190 12.94 20.84 -14.61
N PRO A 191 11.74 21.40 -14.85
CA PRO A 191 11.12 21.38 -16.17
C PRO A 191 11.98 22.14 -17.19
N CYS A 192 12.15 21.57 -18.37
CA CYS A 192 12.93 22.16 -19.47
C CYS A 192 11.99 22.76 -20.55
N PRO A 193 12.46 23.76 -21.31
CA PRO A 193 11.66 24.39 -22.37
C PRO A 193 11.21 23.45 -23.48
N ASP A 194 11.92 22.33 -23.69
CA ASP A 194 11.58 21.29 -24.68
C ASP A 194 10.55 20.27 -24.17
N GLY A 195 10.02 20.49 -22.96
CA GLY A 195 9.05 19.59 -22.30
C GLY A 195 9.68 18.41 -21.58
N SER A 196 11.00 18.30 -21.56
CA SER A 196 11.72 17.30 -20.76
C SER A 196 11.91 17.78 -19.30
N PHE A 197 12.43 16.87 -18.47
CA PHE A 197 12.72 17.13 -17.05
C PHE A 197 14.17 16.79 -16.74
N ARG A 198 14.86 17.67 -16.03
CA ARG A 198 16.15 17.38 -15.37
C ARG A 198 15.89 16.97 -13.93
N VAL A 199 16.37 15.79 -13.58
CA VAL A 199 16.21 15.21 -12.24
C VAL A 199 17.57 15.21 -11.56
N HIS A 200 17.76 16.09 -10.60
CA HIS A 200 19.00 16.24 -9.81
C HIS A 200 18.98 15.28 -8.64
N VAL A 201 20.05 14.53 -8.50
CA VAL A 201 20.15 13.41 -7.56
C VAL A 201 21.43 13.53 -6.75
N GLN A 202 21.32 13.32 -5.44
CA GLN A 202 22.45 13.13 -4.55
C GLN A 202 22.77 11.66 -4.40
N THR A 203 24.04 11.28 -4.57
CA THR A 203 24.53 9.92 -4.40
C THR A 203 25.74 9.90 -3.47
N SER A 204 26.17 8.71 -3.03
CA SER A 204 27.38 8.55 -2.21
C SER A 204 28.66 8.97 -2.92
N THR A 205 28.66 9.05 -4.25
CA THR A 205 29.81 9.45 -5.09
C THR A 205 29.71 10.91 -5.58
N GLY A 206 28.70 11.66 -5.17
CA GLY A 206 28.45 13.04 -5.54
C GLY A 206 27.16 13.26 -6.31
N PRO A 207 26.87 14.50 -6.70
CA PRO A 207 25.64 14.82 -7.43
C PRO A 207 25.65 14.26 -8.86
N ARG A 208 24.48 13.80 -9.30
CA ARG A 208 24.21 13.35 -10.67
C ARG A 208 22.97 14.06 -11.22
N CYS A 209 22.82 14.06 -12.54
CA CYS A 209 21.64 14.61 -13.21
C CYS A 209 21.21 13.67 -14.33
N PHE A 210 19.90 13.36 -14.37
CA PHE A 210 19.26 12.55 -15.38
C PHE A 210 18.25 13.40 -16.17
N GLU A 211 17.99 13.04 -17.42
CA GLU A 211 16.99 13.71 -18.27
C GLU A 211 15.94 12.69 -18.74
N THR A 212 14.68 13.11 -18.80
CA THR A 212 13.56 12.27 -19.27
C THR A 212 12.44 13.12 -19.85
N GLY A 213 11.70 12.59 -20.82
CA GLY A 213 10.45 13.19 -21.30
C GLY A 213 9.24 12.86 -20.43
N GLN A 214 9.31 11.83 -19.57
CA GLN A 214 8.23 11.46 -18.67
C GLN A 214 8.76 11.21 -17.27
N LEU A 215 8.12 11.82 -16.27
CA LEU A 215 8.47 11.74 -14.86
C LEU A 215 7.28 11.25 -14.05
N ILE A 216 7.48 10.27 -13.18
CA ILE A 216 6.44 9.78 -12.26
C ILE A 216 6.94 9.91 -10.82
N ILE A 217 6.26 10.71 -10.01
CA ILE A 217 6.59 10.91 -8.60
C ILE A 217 5.78 9.92 -7.75
N ALA A 218 6.46 8.95 -7.14
CA ALA A 218 5.92 7.93 -6.26
C ALA A 218 6.74 7.84 -4.94
N ALA A 219 7.24 9.00 -4.48
CA ALA A 219 8.24 9.13 -3.42
C ALA A 219 7.65 9.14 -2.00
N GLY A 220 6.43 8.62 -1.81
CA GLY A 220 5.79 8.60 -0.50
C GLY A 220 5.62 10.01 0.08
N LEU A 221 6.00 10.22 1.34
CA LEU A 221 5.90 11.55 1.99
C LEU A 221 6.79 12.61 1.32
N GLY A 222 7.88 12.21 0.65
CA GLY A 222 8.74 13.12 -0.12
C GLY A 222 8.06 13.70 -1.37
N SER A 223 6.93 13.14 -1.77
CA SER A 223 6.22 13.58 -2.98
C SER A 223 5.62 14.98 -2.86
N THR A 224 5.32 15.47 -1.65
CA THR A 224 4.85 16.85 -1.46
C THR A 224 5.87 17.86 -1.97
N ALA A 225 7.13 17.74 -1.53
CA ALA A 225 8.18 18.67 -1.95
C ALA A 225 8.55 18.53 -3.45
N LEU A 226 8.59 17.29 -3.97
CA LEU A 226 8.94 17.04 -5.36
C LEU A 226 7.80 17.41 -6.31
N GLY A 227 6.56 17.15 -5.92
CA GLY A 227 5.36 17.50 -6.69
C GLY A 227 5.21 18.99 -6.92
N ALA A 228 5.47 19.80 -5.87
CA ALA A 228 5.44 21.26 -5.96
C ALA A 228 6.37 21.82 -7.07
N MET A 229 7.50 21.15 -7.35
CA MET A 229 8.45 21.57 -8.40
C MET A 229 7.88 21.42 -9.82
N VAL A 230 6.80 20.66 -9.99
CA VAL A 230 6.15 20.40 -11.28
C VAL A 230 4.64 20.70 -11.24
N ALA A 231 4.22 21.60 -10.37
CA ALA A 231 2.82 22.04 -10.20
C ALA A 231 1.84 20.88 -9.92
N LEU A 232 2.27 19.94 -9.06
CA LEU A 232 1.49 18.82 -8.55
C LEU A 232 1.47 18.88 -7.02
N ASP A 233 0.78 19.88 -6.48
CA ASP A 233 0.69 20.09 -5.04
C ASP A 233 -0.25 19.06 -4.40
N VAL A 234 0.28 18.24 -3.51
CA VAL A 234 -0.48 17.26 -2.74
C VAL A 234 -0.17 17.42 -1.26
N PRO A 235 -1.16 17.82 -0.45
CA PRO A 235 -0.98 17.95 0.99
C PRO A 235 -0.97 16.59 1.66
N LEU A 236 0.20 16.04 1.92
CA LEU A 236 0.38 14.77 2.61
C LEU A 236 0.68 14.99 4.09
N ARG A 237 0.16 14.10 4.93
CA ARG A 237 0.51 14.02 6.33
C ARG A 237 1.05 12.64 6.71
N PRO A 238 2.07 12.58 7.55
CA PRO A 238 2.53 11.33 8.12
C PRO A 238 1.55 10.87 9.21
N GLN A 239 1.24 9.57 9.24
CA GLN A 239 0.54 8.96 10.37
C GLN A 239 1.33 7.75 10.85
N ARG A 240 1.78 7.76 12.09
CA ARG A 240 2.55 6.66 12.65
C ARG A 240 1.67 5.44 12.89
N GLY A 241 2.18 4.28 12.49
CA GLY A 241 1.64 2.97 12.83
C GLY A 241 2.70 2.09 13.45
N GLN A 242 2.41 1.54 14.62
CA GLN A 242 3.29 0.59 15.31
C GLN A 242 2.86 -0.84 15.04
N LEU A 243 3.82 -1.75 14.99
CA LEU A 243 3.67 -3.17 14.73
C LEU A 243 4.53 -3.97 15.70
N LEU A 244 4.00 -5.08 16.19
CA LEU A 244 4.67 -6.07 17.02
C LEU A 244 4.79 -7.39 16.26
N VAL A 245 5.85 -8.14 16.50
CA VAL A 245 6.03 -9.50 15.97
C VAL A 245 6.43 -10.43 17.10
N THR A 246 5.78 -11.59 17.16
CA THR A 246 6.10 -12.64 18.09
C THR A 246 7.24 -13.52 17.56
N GLU A 247 7.79 -14.37 18.43
CA GLU A 247 8.51 -15.56 18.00
C GLU A 247 7.63 -16.45 17.10
N ARG A 248 8.23 -17.47 16.49
CA ARG A 248 7.49 -18.46 15.70
C ARG A 248 6.63 -19.32 16.61
N LEU A 249 5.37 -19.47 16.24
CA LEU A 249 4.37 -20.28 16.92
C LEU A 249 3.85 -21.35 15.96
N ASP A 250 3.30 -22.42 16.50
CA ASP A 250 2.46 -23.33 15.73
C ASP A 250 1.29 -22.56 15.09
N PRO A 251 0.64 -23.08 14.04
CA PRO A 251 -0.48 -22.42 13.41
C PRO A 251 -1.65 -22.21 14.41
N ILE A 252 -1.89 -20.95 14.79
CA ILE A 252 -2.98 -20.55 15.68
C ILE A 252 -4.01 -19.67 15.00
N LEU A 253 -3.70 -19.13 13.82
CA LEU A 253 -4.62 -18.28 13.06
C LEU A 253 -4.42 -18.51 11.55
N ARG A 254 -5.36 -19.20 10.93
CA ARG A 254 -5.33 -19.50 9.50
C ARG A 254 -5.60 -18.27 8.62
N LEU A 255 -6.62 -17.48 8.96
CA LEU A 255 -7.01 -16.31 8.17
C LEU A 255 -6.43 -15.04 8.79
N PRO A 256 -5.91 -14.11 7.98
CA PRO A 256 -5.52 -12.81 8.48
C PRO A 256 -6.73 -12.05 9.02
N ALA A 257 -6.48 -11.17 9.97
CA ALA A 257 -7.49 -10.26 10.48
C ALA A 257 -6.96 -8.84 10.57
N SER A 258 -7.88 -7.87 10.64
CA SER A 258 -7.51 -6.49 10.92
C SER A 258 -6.83 -6.40 12.28
N GLY A 259 -5.51 -6.22 12.26
CA GLY A 259 -4.68 -6.08 13.45
C GLY A 259 -4.01 -7.38 13.95
N ILE A 260 -4.29 -8.56 13.40
CA ILE A 260 -3.59 -9.80 13.74
C ILE A 260 -3.43 -10.64 12.49
N ARG A 261 -2.20 -11.08 12.21
CA ARG A 261 -1.90 -11.95 11.08
C ARG A 261 -0.77 -12.92 11.45
N GLN A 262 -0.95 -14.20 11.20
CA GLN A 262 0.14 -15.16 11.27
C GLN A 262 0.81 -15.28 9.91
N THR A 263 2.14 -15.26 9.89
CA THR A 263 2.93 -15.45 8.67
C THR A 263 3.12 -16.94 8.40
N ARG A 264 3.48 -17.29 7.19
CA ARG A 264 3.76 -18.69 6.82
C ARG A 264 4.93 -19.29 7.62
N GLU A 265 5.87 -18.45 8.08
CA GLU A 265 6.96 -18.87 8.97
C GLU A 265 6.53 -19.07 10.44
N GLY A 266 5.27 -18.78 10.77
CA GLY A 266 4.71 -18.97 12.11
C GLY A 266 4.74 -17.75 13.02
N THR A 267 5.40 -16.64 12.64
CA THR A 267 5.36 -15.41 13.46
C THR A 267 3.99 -14.77 13.41
N VAL A 268 3.51 -14.22 14.54
CA VAL A 268 2.28 -13.45 14.57
C VAL A 268 2.59 -11.96 14.59
N MET A 269 2.10 -11.24 13.60
CA MET A 269 2.13 -9.79 13.56
C MET A 269 0.90 -9.24 14.28
N ILE A 270 1.12 -8.29 15.20
CA ILE A 270 0.08 -7.61 15.94
C ILE A 270 0.20 -6.10 15.62
N GLY A 271 -0.87 -5.51 15.19
CA GLY A 271 -0.94 -4.09 14.80
C GLY A 271 -2.40 -3.69 14.62
N VAL A 272 -2.70 -2.57 14.12
CA VAL A 272 -1.83 -1.42 13.84
C VAL A 272 -2.31 -0.25 14.69
N SER A 273 -1.41 0.65 15.12
CA SER A 273 -1.82 1.92 15.74
C SER A 273 -2.06 3.00 14.69
N HIS A 274 -2.75 4.07 15.08
CA HIS A 274 -2.98 5.27 14.28
C HIS A 274 -2.64 6.48 15.18
N GLU A 275 -1.49 7.10 14.93
CA GLU A 275 -0.95 8.14 15.81
C GLU A 275 -0.52 9.36 15.00
N GLU A 276 -1.03 10.54 15.38
CA GLU A 276 -0.71 11.83 14.76
C GLU A 276 0.44 12.47 15.54
N VAL A 277 1.67 12.06 15.21
CA VAL A 277 2.90 12.45 15.93
C VAL A 277 3.95 13.07 15.00
N GLY A 278 3.53 13.55 13.84
CA GLY A 278 4.43 14.08 12.82
C GLY A 278 5.40 13.03 12.31
N MET A 279 6.66 13.39 12.16
CA MET A 279 7.71 12.52 11.59
C MET A 279 8.36 11.57 12.63
N ASP A 280 7.83 11.48 13.85
CA ASP A 280 8.38 10.60 14.89
C ASP A 280 8.18 9.11 14.56
N LEU A 281 9.28 8.36 14.49
CA LEU A 281 9.35 6.91 14.28
C LEU A 281 9.54 6.13 15.58
N GLY A 282 9.49 6.79 16.73
CA GLY A 282 9.61 6.14 18.04
C GLY A 282 8.48 5.16 18.31
N THR A 283 8.76 4.11 19.06
CA THR A 283 7.76 3.17 19.56
C THR A 283 7.44 3.47 21.01
N THR A 284 6.23 3.13 21.46
CA THR A 284 5.80 3.35 22.85
C THR A 284 5.28 2.09 23.49
N THR A 285 5.66 1.86 24.74
CA THR A 285 5.16 0.73 25.55
C THR A 285 3.64 0.79 25.73
N PHE A 286 3.08 1.99 25.85
CA PHE A 286 1.63 2.19 25.97
C PHE A 286 0.87 1.64 24.77
N THR A 287 1.30 2.01 23.55
CA THR A 287 0.67 1.53 22.30
C THR A 287 0.85 0.02 22.15
N ALA A 288 2.05 -0.50 22.44
CA ALA A 288 2.32 -1.93 22.42
C ALA A 288 1.37 -2.69 23.36
N ALA A 289 1.21 -2.22 24.61
CA ALA A 289 0.32 -2.82 25.60
C ALA A 289 -1.15 -2.80 25.14
N LYS A 290 -1.62 -1.69 24.55
CA LYS A 290 -2.99 -1.57 24.00
C LYS A 290 -3.24 -2.58 22.89
N MET A 291 -2.31 -2.69 21.93
CA MET A 291 -2.41 -3.65 20.81
C MET A 291 -2.38 -5.10 21.31
N THR A 292 -1.45 -5.42 22.20
CA THR A 292 -1.33 -6.76 22.80
C THR A 292 -2.57 -7.14 23.58
N LYS A 293 -3.12 -6.22 24.40
CA LYS A 293 -4.36 -6.45 25.15
C LYS A 293 -5.52 -6.83 24.23
N ARG A 294 -5.70 -6.12 23.10
CA ARG A 294 -6.72 -6.47 22.10
C ARG A 294 -6.45 -7.84 21.46
N ALA A 295 -5.21 -8.11 21.09
CA ALA A 295 -4.82 -9.40 20.50
C ALA A 295 -5.09 -10.58 21.42
N LEU A 296 -4.81 -10.46 22.71
CA LEU A 296 -5.07 -11.49 23.74
C LEU A 296 -6.57 -11.73 23.96
N ARG A 297 -7.41 -10.70 23.82
CA ARG A 297 -8.87 -10.87 23.88
C ARG A 297 -9.41 -11.66 22.69
N ILE A 298 -8.74 -11.59 21.53
CA ILE A 298 -9.09 -12.34 20.32
C ILE A 298 -8.48 -13.74 20.32
N LEU A 299 -7.18 -13.84 20.59
CA LEU A 299 -6.39 -15.08 20.58
C LEU A 299 -5.65 -15.26 21.90
N PRO A 300 -6.26 -15.91 22.90
CA PRO A 300 -5.64 -16.13 24.21
C PRO A 300 -4.33 -16.91 24.17
N ASP A 301 -4.08 -17.72 23.15
CA ASP A 301 -2.85 -18.51 22.99
C ASP A 301 -1.61 -17.63 22.78
N LEU A 302 -1.78 -16.37 22.45
CA LEU A 302 -0.69 -15.39 22.42
C LEU A 302 -0.14 -15.02 23.80
N ALA A 303 -0.79 -15.42 24.90
CA ALA A 303 -0.35 -15.07 26.27
C ALA A 303 1.04 -15.59 26.62
N MET A 304 1.47 -16.70 26.03
CA MET A 304 2.78 -17.30 26.25
C MET A 304 3.82 -16.92 25.19
N ALA A 305 3.41 -16.19 24.17
CA ALA A 305 4.29 -15.80 23.07
C ALA A 305 5.23 -14.66 23.48
N ARG A 306 6.49 -14.75 23.06
CA ARG A 306 7.46 -13.69 23.25
C ARG A 306 7.41 -12.70 22.10
N LEU A 307 7.41 -11.40 22.40
CA LEU A 307 7.60 -10.35 21.41
C LEU A 307 9.09 -10.26 21.05
N VAL A 308 9.42 -10.45 19.78
CA VAL A 308 10.80 -10.43 19.30
C VAL A 308 11.14 -9.13 18.56
N ARG A 309 10.12 -8.38 18.10
CA ARG A 309 10.34 -7.12 17.42
C ARG A 309 9.17 -6.16 17.60
N HIS A 310 9.51 -4.88 17.73
CA HIS A 310 8.58 -3.76 17.78
C HIS A 310 9.16 -2.61 16.94
N TRP A 311 8.38 -2.10 16.00
CA TRP A 311 8.79 -0.97 15.16
C TRP A 311 7.60 -0.08 14.82
N ALA A 312 7.89 1.11 14.31
CA ALA A 312 6.92 2.03 13.76
C ALA A 312 7.28 2.41 12.32
N CYS A 313 6.28 2.82 11.56
CA CYS A 313 6.47 3.46 10.27
C CYS A 313 5.43 4.56 10.05
N LEU A 314 5.71 5.44 9.08
CA LEU A 314 4.82 6.53 8.71
C LEU A 314 4.01 6.14 7.48
N ARG A 315 2.68 6.17 7.62
CA ARG A 315 1.77 6.08 6.48
C ARG A 315 1.76 7.40 5.72
N ILE A 316 1.50 7.30 4.44
CA ILE A 316 1.29 8.42 3.52
C ILE A 316 -0.21 8.68 3.49
N ILE A 317 -0.68 9.72 4.16
CA ILE A 317 -2.11 10.03 4.28
C ILE A 317 -2.41 11.32 3.52
N THR A 318 -3.29 11.23 2.54
CA THR A 318 -3.95 12.38 1.89
C THR A 318 -5.05 12.92 2.80
N PRO A 319 -5.54 14.16 2.64
CA PRO A 319 -6.59 14.72 3.50
C PRO A 319 -7.85 13.86 3.61
N ASP A 320 -8.26 13.23 2.52
CA ASP A 320 -9.43 12.35 2.43
C ASP A 320 -9.10 10.85 2.55
N GLY A 321 -7.83 10.49 2.67
CA GLY A 321 -7.36 9.10 2.73
C GLY A 321 -7.41 8.33 1.41
N HIS A 322 -7.76 8.99 0.30
CA HIS A 322 -7.89 8.35 -1.01
C HIS A 322 -6.61 8.48 -1.84
N PRO A 323 -6.40 7.58 -2.84
CA PRO A 323 -5.26 7.69 -3.75
C PRO A 323 -5.22 9.01 -4.51
N VAL A 324 -4.03 9.38 -4.97
CA VAL A 324 -3.83 10.48 -5.91
C VAL A 324 -3.16 9.94 -7.16
N TYR A 325 -3.81 10.16 -8.29
CA TYR A 325 -3.24 9.95 -9.63
C TYR A 325 -3.51 11.21 -10.42
N ALA A 326 -2.46 11.91 -10.81
CA ALA A 326 -2.62 13.17 -11.52
C ALA A 326 -1.46 13.45 -12.47
N GLN A 327 -1.77 14.12 -13.57
CA GLN A 327 -0.80 14.72 -14.47
C GLN A 327 -0.75 16.23 -14.23
N SER A 328 0.43 16.81 -14.27
CA SER A 328 0.58 18.25 -14.25
C SER A 328 -0.02 18.90 -15.50
N SER A 329 -0.88 19.87 -15.31
CA SER A 329 -1.40 20.68 -16.42
C SER A 329 -0.40 21.72 -16.91
N THR A 330 0.54 22.12 -16.05
CA THR A 330 1.58 23.09 -16.37
C THR A 330 2.75 22.45 -17.09
N TYR A 331 3.10 21.20 -16.68
CA TYR A 331 4.23 20.44 -17.22
C TYR A 331 3.76 19.07 -17.68
N PRO A 332 3.16 18.96 -18.89
CA PRO A 332 2.74 17.68 -19.47
C PRO A 332 3.88 16.68 -19.51
N GLY A 333 3.66 15.45 -19.03
CA GLY A 333 4.71 14.44 -18.84
C GLY A 333 5.13 14.25 -17.38
N ALA A 334 4.87 15.21 -16.48
CA ALA A 334 5.02 15.03 -15.04
C ALA A 334 3.77 14.42 -14.43
N TRP A 335 3.93 13.34 -13.68
CA TRP A 335 2.87 12.58 -13.02
C TRP A 335 3.16 12.39 -11.54
N ILE A 336 2.10 12.24 -10.76
CA ILE A 336 2.18 11.82 -9.37
C ILE A 336 1.26 10.61 -9.15
N ALA A 337 1.75 9.61 -8.41
CA ALA A 337 0.99 8.42 -8.05
C ALA A 337 1.25 8.07 -6.57
N LEU A 338 0.24 8.26 -5.74
CA LEU A 338 0.32 8.13 -4.29
C LEU A 338 -0.88 7.39 -3.73
N CYS A 339 -0.67 6.57 -2.72
CA CYS A 339 -1.76 5.98 -1.95
C CYS A 339 -1.28 5.48 -0.59
N HIS A 340 -2.21 5.41 0.36
CA HIS A 340 -2.01 4.70 1.63
C HIS A 340 -1.96 3.18 1.43
N SER A 341 -2.79 2.65 0.51
CA SER A 341 -3.01 1.20 0.33
C SER A 341 -2.12 0.57 -0.74
N GLY A 342 -0.83 0.93 -0.79
CA GLY A 342 0.10 0.51 -1.85
C GLY A 342 0.21 -1.00 -2.07
N ILE A 343 0.11 -1.81 -1.01
CA ILE A 343 0.10 -3.28 -1.13
C ILE A 343 -1.18 -3.74 -1.84
N THR A 344 -2.35 -3.37 -1.35
CA THR A 344 -3.62 -3.74 -2.00
C THR A 344 -3.66 -3.31 -3.46
N LEU A 345 -3.21 -2.08 -3.76
CA LEU A 345 -3.28 -1.48 -5.09
C LEU A 345 -2.10 -1.85 -6.02
N ALA A 346 -1.18 -2.72 -5.58
CA ALA A 346 -0.01 -3.08 -6.38
C ALA A 346 -0.39 -3.68 -7.75
N ALA A 347 -1.42 -4.50 -7.80
CA ALA A 347 -1.87 -5.15 -9.04
C ALA A 347 -2.43 -4.13 -10.06
N VAL A 348 -3.25 -3.15 -9.63
CA VAL A 348 -3.71 -2.09 -10.54
C VAL A 348 -2.60 -1.13 -10.92
N HIS A 349 -1.61 -0.90 -10.05
CA HIS A 349 -0.43 -0.09 -10.42
C HIS A 349 0.39 -0.75 -11.52
N ALA A 350 0.65 -2.05 -11.43
CA ALA A 350 1.36 -2.81 -12.47
C ALA A 350 0.54 -3.02 -13.75
N GLY A 351 -0.79 -2.99 -13.63
CA GLY A 351 -1.77 -3.18 -14.71
C GLY A 351 -2.31 -1.85 -15.27
N PRO A 352 -3.61 -1.57 -15.04
CA PRO A 352 -4.32 -0.47 -15.70
C PRO A 352 -3.71 0.92 -15.44
N VAL A 353 -3.14 1.20 -14.26
CA VAL A 353 -2.50 2.49 -13.99
C VAL A 353 -1.24 2.66 -14.84
N ALA A 354 -0.36 1.63 -14.87
CA ALA A 354 0.83 1.69 -15.73
C ALA A 354 0.47 1.78 -17.22
N ASP A 355 -0.63 1.18 -17.64
CA ASP A 355 -1.14 1.27 -19.01
C ASP A 355 -1.54 2.71 -19.37
N ALA A 356 -2.26 3.38 -18.50
CA ALA A 356 -2.63 4.78 -18.64
C ALA A 356 -1.41 5.71 -18.71
N LEU A 357 -0.45 5.51 -17.81
CA LEU A 357 0.80 6.26 -17.77
C LEU A 357 1.66 6.02 -19.04
N ALA A 358 1.75 4.77 -19.52
CA ALA A 358 2.50 4.45 -20.74
C ALA A 358 1.93 5.13 -21.98
N ARG A 359 0.64 5.36 -22.02
CA ARG A 359 -0.07 6.14 -23.06
C ARG A 359 -0.05 7.65 -22.81
N ASN A 360 0.45 8.08 -21.65
CA ASN A 360 0.46 9.46 -21.18
C ASN A 360 -0.96 10.10 -21.15
N VAL A 361 -1.97 9.31 -20.78
CA VAL A 361 -3.38 9.72 -20.71
C VAL A 361 -4.01 9.21 -19.43
N LEU A 362 -4.56 10.11 -18.62
CA LEU A 362 -5.36 9.73 -17.45
C LEU A 362 -6.75 9.31 -17.92
N PRO A 363 -7.22 8.09 -17.62
CA PRO A 363 -8.58 7.70 -17.94
C PRO A 363 -9.61 8.55 -17.17
N GLU A 364 -10.78 8.80 -17.76
CA GLU A 364 -11.84 9.63 -17.17
C GLU A 364 -12.27 9.14 -15.77
N ASN A 365 -12.29 7.83 -15.54
CA ASN A 365 -12.63 7.24 -14.24
C ASN A 365 -11.57 7.50 -13.15
N PHE A 366 -10.38 8.05 -13.49
CA PHE A 366 -9.34 8.49 -12.55
C PHE A 366 -9.43 9.96 -12.19
N GLU A 367 -10.29 10.77 -12.83
CA GLU A 367 -10.47 12.20 -12.50
C GLU A 367 -10.84 12.40 -11.03
N PHE A 368 -11.60 11.47 -10.45
CA PHE A 368 -11.91 11.45 -9.01
C PHE A 368 -10.64 11.49 -8.13
N PHE A 369 -9.52 10.92 -8.60
CA PHE A 369 -8.27 10.83 -7.86
C PHE A 369 -7.32 11.99 -8.15
N HIS A 370 -7.71 12.97 -8.96
CA HIS A 370 -6.88 14.11 -9.31
C HIS A 370 -6.59 14.98 -8.08
N HIS A 371 -5.36 15.51 -7.97
CA HIS A 371 -4.91 16.31 -6.81
C HIS A 371 -5.72 17.61 -6.62
N ARG A 372 -6.28 18.18 -7.70
CA ARG A 372 -7.10 19.40 -7.65
C ARG A 372 -8.35 19.31 -6.77
N ARG A 373 -8.77 18.11 -6.37
CA ARG A 373 -9.82 17.96 -5.37
C ARG A 373 -9.45 18.54 -4.01
N PHE A 374 -8.16 18.84 -3.80
CA PHE A 374 -7.67 19.53 -2.60
C PHE A 374 -7.53 21.05 -2.80
N ASP A 375 -7.64 21.53 -4.04
CA ASP A 375 -7.65 22.97 -4.36
C ASP A 375 -9.01 23.61 -3.97
N VAL A 376 -9.54 23.25 -2.79
CA VAL A 376 -10.75 23.88 -2.30
C VAL A 376 -10.38 25.33 -2.05
N SER A 377 -10.65 26.16 -3.05
CA SER A 377 -10.69 27.60 -2.86
C SER A 377 -11.52 27.87 -1.62
N GLN A 378 -10.96 28.59 -0.69
CA GLN A 378 -11.66 29.16 0.45
C GLN A 378 -12.84 29.96 -0.13
N VAL A 379 -13.97 29.30 -0.32
CA VAL A 379 -15.24 29.99 -0.45
C VAL A 379 -15.60 30.38 0.97
N ILE A 380 -15.14 31.59 1.33
CA ILE A 380 -15.59 32.32 2.50
C ILE A 380 -17.00 32.84 2.20
#